data_46bfe9f9cd378bd2dee8b511fcfa59a6
#
_entry.id   46bfe9f9cd378bd2dee8b511fcfa59a6
#
_cell.length_a   1.000
_cell.length_b   1.000
_cell.length_c   1.000
_cell.angle_alpha   90.00
_cell.angle_beta   90.00
_cell.angle_gamma   90.00
#
_symmetry.space_group_name_H-M   'P 1'
#
loop_
_entity.id
_entity.type
_entity.pdbx_description
1 polymer ?
#
loop_
_entity_poly.entity_id
_entity_poly.type
_entity_poly.pdbx_seq_one_letter_code
_entity_poly.pdbx_strand_id
1 'polypeptide(L)'
;SIHVALSCYALVCVTFHVFHIQYDAPMALFVFFGTIVGYNFVKYDALVRVKKKPIGNQLKIIAVLSLISLVLVGYYFFHLKRITQIVSVIIFAITALYTLPFFPNRKNARNWAGVKIYIVALCWVGATLVLPYINAEVPFTSNFFIKCIQRFVLVFVLILVFEILDLAN
;
A
#
# COMPACT_ATOMS: atom_id res chain seq x y z
N SER A 1 -9.14 5.41 5.39
CA SER A 1 -7.79 5.54 4.78
C SER A 1 -6.69 5.86 5.80
N ILE A 2 -6.90 6.83 6.68
CA ILE A 2 -5.88 7.28 7.67
C ILE A 2 -5.47 6.14 8.61
N HIS A 3 -6.40 5.35 9.14
CA HIS A 3 -6.08 4.21 10.03
C HIS A 3 -5.16 3.19 9.32
N VAL A 4 -5.46 2.88 8.06
CA VAL A 4 -4.63 1.96 7.26
C VAL A 4 -3.23 2.56 7.03
N ALA A 5 -3.15 3.85 6.74
CA ALA A 5 -1.88 4.55 6.57
C ALA A 5 -1.05 4.58 7.87
N LEU A 6 -1.69 4.79 9.03
CA LEU A 6 -1.04 4.71 10.34
C LEU A 6 -0.51 3.29 10.62
N SER A 7 -1.27 2.25 10.25
CA SER A 7 -0.83 0.87 10.37
C SER A 7 0.42 0.59 9.50
N CYS A 8 0.43 1.07 8.25
CA CYS A 8 1.60 0.95 7.39
C CYS A 8 2.81 1.74 7.94
N TYR A 9 2.59 2.96 8.43
CA TYR A 9 3.62 3.76 9.08
C TYR A 9 4.22 3.04 10.29
N ALA A 10 3.39 2.49 11.17
CA ALA A 10 3.83 1.71 12.33
C ALA A 10 4.66 0.49 11.90
N LEU A 11 4.25 -0.22 10.85
CA LEU A 11 4.99 -1.35 10.31
C LEU A 11 6.35 -0.94 9.71
N VAL A 12 6.48 0.26 9.13
CA VAL A 12 7.76 0.82 8.69
C VAL A 12 8.66 1.09 9.91
N CYS A 13 8.12 1.69 10.98
CA CYS A 13 8.87 1.92 12.21
C CYS A 13 9.35 0.59 12.84
N VAL A 14 8.51 -0.44 12.82
CA VAL A 14 8.91 -1.81 13.24
C VAL A 14 10.06 -2.34 12.38
N THR A 15 10.05 -2.09 11.07
CA THR A 15 11.15 -2.49 10.18
C THR A 15 12.45 -1.80 10.55
N PHE A 16 12.43 -0.49 10.78
CA PHE A 16 13.62 0.24 11.24
C PHE A 16 14.15 -0.32 12.56
N HIS A 17 13.25 -0.60 13.50
CA HIS A 17 13.64 -1.16 14.81
C HIS A 17 14.25 -2.56 14.70
N VAL A 18 13.60 -3.48 13.97
CA VAL A 18 14.01 -4.89 13.86
C VAL A 18 15.36 -5.06 13.15
N PHE A 19 15.63 -4.21 12.16
CA PHE A 19 16.90 -4.25 11.42
C PHE A 19 17.94 -3.26 11.92
N HIS A 20 17.68 -2.56 13.05
CA HIS A 20 18.56 -1.53 13.60
C HIS A 20 18.92 -0.44 12.60
N ILE A 21 17.98 -0.10 11.72
CA ILE A 21 18.11 0.96 10.73
C ILE A 21 17.77 2.30 11.40
N GLN A 22 18.57 3.32 11.13
CA GLN A 22 18.26 4.66 11.59
C GLN A 22 16.91 5.12 11.01
N TYR A 23 16.10 5.81 11.82
CA TYR A 23 14.81 6.32 11.39
C TYR A 23 14.94 7.28 10.21
N ASP A 24 14.24 6.97 9.14
CA ASP A 24 14.19 7.75 7.90
C ASP A 24 12.78 8.33 7.74
N ALA A 25 12.63 9.61 8.10
CA ALA A 25 11.35 10.31 8.03
C ALA A 25 10.81 10.42 6.59
N PRO A 26 11.59 10.79 5.56
CA PRO A 26 11.16 10.77 4.17
C PRO A 26 10.57 9.44 3.74
N MET A 27 11.22 8.32 4.08
CA MET A 27 10.75 6.98 3.75
C MET A 27 9.44 6.63 4.46
N ALA A 28 9.36 6.90 5.76
CA ALA A 28 8.17 6.62 6.56
C ALA A 28 6.96 7.43 6.08
N LEU A 29 7.16 8.72 5.77
CA LEU A 29 6.11 9.60 5.29
C LEU A 29 5.71 9.29 3.84
N PHE A 30 6.66 8.87 3.00
CA PHE A 30 6.35 8.36 1.66
C PHE A 30 5.37 7.19 1.71
N VAL A 31 5.63 6.19 2.57
CA VAL A 31 4.72 5.04 2.74
C VAL A 31 3.39 5.47 3.34
N PHE A 32 3.38 6.37 4.31
CA PHE A 32 2.15 6.88 4.94
C PHE A 32 1.23 7.54 3.91
N PHE A 33 1.72 8.54 3.20
CA PHE A 33 0.93 9.26 2.20
C PHE A 33 0.62 8.40 0.97
N GLY A 34 1.56 7.55 0.55
CA GLY A 34 1.36 6.58 -0.52
C GLY A 34 0.23 5.59 -0.21
N THR A 35 0.11 5.18 1.05
CA THR A 35 -1.00 4.32 1.50
C THR A 35 -2.33 5.05 1.45
N ILE A 36 -2.40 6.34 1.81
CA ILE A 36 -3.63 7.14 1.68
C ILE A 36 -4.08 7.19 0.23
N VAL A 37 -3.17 7.51 -0.69
CA VAL A 37 -3.45 7.60 -2.12
C VAL A 37 -3.90 6.24 -2.66
N GLY A 38 -3.11 5.19 -2.43
CA GLY A 38 -3.40 3.84 -2.93
C GLY A 38 -4.72 3.28 -2.39
N TYR A 39 -4.95 3.39 -1.07
CA TYR A 39 -6.18 2.91 -0.46
C TYR A 39 -7.41 3.67 -0.96
N ASN A 40 -7.33 5.00 -1.05
CA ASN A 40 -8.45 5.80 -1.55
C ASN A 40 -8.72 5.49 -3.03
N PHE A 41 -7.67 5.34 -3.85
CA PHE A 41 -7.81 4.94 -5.24
C PHE A 41 -8.55 3.60 -5.37
N VAL A 42 -8.10 2.56 -4.67
CA VAL A 42 -8.70 1.22 -4.72
C VAL A 42 -10.15 1.23 -4.22
N LYS A 43 -10.45 1.98 -3.16
CA LYS A 43 -11.77 2.00 -2.54
C LYS A 43 -12.79 2.83 -3.33
N TYR A 44 -12.39 3.98 -3.84
CA TYR A 44 -13.32 4.95 -4.42
C TYR A 44 -13.42 4.88 -5.94
N ASP A 45 -12.43 4.33 -6.65
CA ASP A 45 -12.54 4.04 -8.08
C ASP A 45 -13.76 3.15 -8.37
N ALA A 46 -13.95 2.10 -7.59
CA ALA A 46 -15.11 1.22 -7.68
C ALA A 46 -16.45 1.96 -7.42
N LEU A 47 -16.48 2.87 -6.45
CA LEU A 47 -17.68 3.63 -6.09
C LEU A 47 -18.07 4.66 -7.16
N VAL A 48 -17.10 5.36 -7.74
CA VAL A 48 -17.32 6.36 -8.79
C VAL A 48 -17.83 5.69 -10.07
N ARG A 49 -17.32 4.49 -10.39
CA ARG A 49 -17.76 3.75 -11.60
C ARG A 49 -19.16 3.17 -11.47
N VAL A 50 -19.59 2.78 -10.26
CA VAL A 50 -20.87 2.11 -10.04
C VAL A 50 -22.00 3.08 -9.74
N LYS A 51 -21.74 4.20 -9.09
CA LYS A 51 -22.77 5.19 -8.69
C LYS A 51 -22.64 6.47 -9.53
N LYS A 52 -23.50 6.64 -10.53
CA LYS A 52 -23.77 7.92 -11.22
C LYS A 52 -24.48 8.96 -10.31
N LYS A 53 -24.22 8.95 -8.99
CA LYS A 53 -24.82 9.91 -8.05
C LYS A 53 -23.93 11.14 -7.89
N PRO A 54 -24.52 12.33 -7.62
CA PRO A 54 -23.74 13.53 -7.37
C PRO A 54 -22.76 13.32 -6.22
N ILE A 55 -21.53 13.85 -6.39
CA ILE A 55 -20.41 13.70 -5.44
C ILE A 55 -20.78 14.43 -4.15
N GLY A 56 -21.09 13.69 -3.09
CA GLY A 56 -21.38 14.24 -1.77
C GLY A 56 -20.13 14.90 -1.14
N ASN A 57 -20.35 15.75 -0.12
CA ASN A 57 -19.27 16.48 0.56
C ASN A 57 -18.18 15.56 1.13
N GLN A 58 -18.52 14.38 1.58
CA GLN A 58 -17.56 13.39 2.07
C GLN A 58 -16.57 12.94 0.99
N LEU A 59 -17.05 12.70 -0.23
CA LEU A 59 -16.19 12.34 -1.37
C LEU A 59 -15.27 13.48 -1.78
N LYS A 60 -15.71 14.73 -1.66
CA LYS A 60 -14.86 15.91 -1.91
C LYS A 60 -13.70 16.00 -0.92
N ILE A 61 -13.98 15.80 0.37
CA ILE A 61 -12.95 15.80 1.43
C ILE A 61 -11.90 14.70 1.17
N ILE A 62 -12.35 13.50 0.81
CA ILE A 62 -11.47 12.39 0.51
C ILE A 62 -10.63 12.67 -0.75
N ALA A 63 -11.22 13.28 -1.77
CA ALA A 63 -10.49 13.66 -2.98
C ALA A 63 -9.41 14.72 -2.69
N VAL A 64 -9.74 15.74 -1.89
CA VAL A 64 -8.78 16.77 -1.46
C VAL A 64 -7.64 16.14 -0.63
N LEU A 65 -7.97 15.28 0.33
CA LEU A 65 -6.96 14.56 1.13
C LEU A 65 -6.04 13.71 0.23
N SER A 66 -6.62 13.03 -0.76
CA SER A 66 -5.85 12.21 -1.70
C SER A 66 -4.95 13.06 -2.59
N LEU A 67 -5.41 14.24 -3.03
CA LEU A 67 -4.63 15.16 -3.83
C LEU A 67 -3.44 15.72 -3.04
N ILE A 68 -3.68 16.18 -1.82
CA ILE A 68 -2.61 16.65 -0.92
C ILE A 68 -1.60 15.54 -0.67
N SER A 69 -2.09 14.33 -0.37
CA SER A 69 -1.23 13.16 -0.15
C SER A 69 -0.41 12.81 -1.39
N LEU A 70 -0.97 12.93 -2.59
CA LEU A 70 -0.28 12.68 -3.85
C LEU A 70 0.88 13.67 -4.07
N VAL A 71 0.67 14.96 -3.78
CA VAL A 71 1.74 15.98 -3.85
C VAL A 71 2.85 15.65 -2.88
N LEU A 72 2.51 15.26 -1.64
CA LEU A 72 3.49 14.88 -0.62
C LEU A 72 4.23 13.59 -0.98
N VAL A 73 3.54 12.59 -1.56
CA VAL A 73 4.19 11.40 -2.12
C VAL A 73 5.22 11.78 -3.17
N GLY A 74 4.86 12.66 -4.10
CA GLY A 74 5.80 13.17 -5.12
C GLY A 74 7.01 13.86 -4.50
N TYR A 75 6.79 14.72 -3.50
CA TYR A 75 7.86 15.39 -2.79
C TYR A 75 8.83 14.39 -2.12
N TYR A 76 8.31 13.45 -1.31
CA TYR A 76 9.14 12.46 -0.62
C TYR A 76 9.77 11.45 -1.58
N PHE A 77 9.12 11.12 -2.71
CA PHE A 77 9.67 10.23 -3.73
C PHE A 77 11.04 10.69 -4.23
N PHE A 78 11.23 11.98 -4.46
CA PHE A 78 12.51 12.53 -4.91
C PHE A 78 13.60 12.54 -3.82
N HIS A 79 13.24 12.34 -2.55
CA HIS A 79 14.20 12.19 -1.46
C HIS A 79 14.65 10.73 -1.25
N LEU A 80 14.00 9.76 -1.92
CA LEU A 80 14.38 8.36 -1.86
C LEU A 80 15.53 8.05 -2.81
N LYS A 81 16.26 6.99 -2.50
CA LYS A 81 17.32 6.48 -3.37
C LYS A 81 16.75 5.92 -4.67
N ARG A 82 17.53 5.99 -5.76
CA ARG A 82 17.07 5.59 -7.09
C ARG A 82 16.52 4.16 -7.16
N ILE A 83 17.18 3.22 -6.49
CA ILE A 83 16.70 1.83 -6.46
C ILE A 83 15.33 1.73 -5.77
N THR A 84 15.13 2.47 -4.69
CA THR A 84 13.86 2.54 -3.96
C THR A 84 12.76 3.18 -4.82
N GLN A 85 13.09 4.22 -5.59
CA GLN A 85 12.17 4.83 -6.55
C GLN A 85 11.69 3.82 -7.60
N ILE A 86 12.60 3.04 -8.19
CA ILE A 86 12.27 2.01 -9.19
C ILE A 86 11.36 0.95 -8.57
N VAL A 87 11.72 0.42 -7.41
CA VAL A 87 10.92 -0.62 -6.72
C VAL A 87 9.56 -0.08 -6.31
N SER A 88 9.46 1.17 -5.85
CA SER A 88 8.18 1.78 -5.49
C SER A 88 7.26 1.94 -6.71
N VAL A 89 7.79 2.28 -7.87
CA VAL A 89 7.02 2.33 -9.14
C VAL A 89 6.50 0.94 -9.52
N ILE A 90 7.30 -0.12 -9.33
CA ILE A 90 6.88 -1.51 -9.58
C ILE A 90 5.73 -1.90 -8.65
N ILE A 91 5.85 -1.60 -7.35
CA ILE A 91 4.77 -1.87 -6.36
C ILE A 91 3.51 -1.11 -6.73
N PHE A 92 3.64 0.16 -7.12
CA PHE A 92 2.51 0.97 -7.57
C PHE A 92 1.87 0.38 -8.83
N ALA A 93 2.66 -0.05 -9.82
CA ALA A 93 2.16 -0.69 -11.04
C ALA A 93 1.38 -1.98 -10.74
N ILE A 94 1.88 -2.83 -9.82
CA ILE A 94 1.17 -4.04 -9.38
C ILE A 94 -0.16 -3.67 -8.71
N THR A 95 -0.18 -2.64 -7.87
CA THR A 95 -1.41 -2.15 -7.22
C THR A 95 -2.41 -1.61 -8.25
N ALA A 96 -1.92 -0.88 -9.26
CA ALA A 96 -2.75 -0.35 -10.34
C ALA A 96 -3.32 -1.47 -11.22
N LEU A 97 -2.51 -2.46 -11.61
CA LEU A 97 -2.95 -3.63 -12.37
C LEU A 97 -4.02 -4.43 -11.61
N TYR A 98 -3.88 -4.54 -10.29
CA TYR A 98 -4.87 -5.17 -9.44
C TYR A 98 -6.20 -4.42 -9.41
N THR A 99 -6.17 -3.09 -9.45
CA THR A 99 -7.35 -2.23 -9.26
C THR A 99 -8.06 -1.94 -10.58
N LEU A 100 -7.28 -1.71 -11.65
CA LEU A 100 -7.83 -1.31 -12.94
C LEU A 100 -8.38 -2.52 -13.71
N PRO A 101 -9.48 -2.37 -14.46
CA PRO A 101 -10.10 -3.45 -15.22
C PRO A 101 -9.36 -3.68 -16.55
N PHE A 102 -8.15 -4.23 -16.49
CA PHE A 102 -7.35 -4.56 -17.68
C PHE A 102 -7.78 -5.86 -18.38
N PHE A 103 -8.59 -6.69 -17.73
CA PHE A 103 -9.02 -7.98 -18.28
C PHE A 103 -10.27 -7.86 -19.17
N PRO A 104 -10.46 -8.76 -20.16
CA PRO A 104 -11.66 -8.83 -20.96
C PRO A 104 -12.93 -8.86 -20.09
N ASN A 105 -14.00 -8.20 -20.54
CA ASN A 105 -15.27 -8.03 -19.82
C ASN A 105 -15.22 -7.11 -18.59
N ARG A 106 -14.29 -6.15 -18.54
CA ARG A 106 -14.11 -5.18 -17.43
C ARG A 106 -13.93 -5.85 -16.05
N LYS A 107 -13.39 -7.08 -16.03
CA LYS A 107 -12.98 -7.74 -14.81
C LYS A 107 -11.60 -7.27 -14.39
N ASN A 108 -11.39 -7.07 -13.11
CA ASN A 108 -10.08 -6.81 -12.52
C ASN A 108 -9.64 -8.03 -11.70
N ALA A 109 -8.35 -8.14 -11.39
CA ALA A 109 -7.83 -9.24 -10.58
C ALA A 109 -8.46 -9.28 -9.17
N ARG A 110 -9.01 -8.16 -8.71
CA ARG A 110 -9.76 -8.04 -7.45
C ARG A 110 -10.99 -8.95 -7.40
N ASN A 111 -11.58 -9.27 -8.57
CA ASN A 111 -12.80 -10.13 -8.65
C ASN A 111 -12.45 -11.62 -8.65
N TRP A 112 -11.16 -12.01 -8.67
CA TRP A 112 -10.74 -13.38 -8.55
C TRP A 112 -10.73 -13.78 -7.07
N ALA A 113 -11.59 -14.72 -6.70
CA ALA A 113 -11.66 -15.22 -5.33
C ALA A 113 -10.28 -15.73 -4.88
N GLY A 114 -9.79 -15.18 -3.77
CA GLY A 114 -8.50 -15.54 -3.18
C GLY A 114 -7.30 -14.75 -3.68
N VAL A 115 -7.18 -14.42 -4.96
CA VAL A 115 -6.01 -13.69 -5.52
C VAL A 115 -5.85 -12.29 -4.91
N LYS A 116 -6.95 -11.62 -4.63
CA LYS A 116 -7.02 -10.31 -3.96
C LYS A 116 -6.16 -10.24 -2.70
N ILE A 117 -6.31 -11.21 -1.81
CA ILE A 117 -5.66 -11.22 -0.49
C ILE A 117 -4.14 -11.33 -0.64
N TYR A 118 -3.67 -12.19 -1.54
CA TYR A 118 -2.23 -12.39 -1.79
C TYR A 118 -1.57 -11.13 -2.36
N ILE A 119 -2.20 -10.48 -3.35
CA ILE A 119 -1.64 -9.27 -3.97
C ILE A 119 -1.56 -8.14 -2.95
N VAL A 120 -2.62 -7.94 -2.17
CA VAL A 120 -2.63 -6.89 -1.13
C VAL A 120 -1.56 -7.17 -0.08
N ALA A 121 -1.44 -8.42 0.39
CA ALA A 121 -0.40 -8.79 1.36
C ALA A 121 1.02 -8.55 0.81
N LEU A 122 1.28 -8.90 -0.45
CA LEU A 122 2.57 -8.64 -1.12
C LEU A 122 2.86 -7.14 -1.24
N CYS A 123 1.86 -6.32 -1.62
CA CYS A 123 2.02 -4.86 -1.67
C CYS A 123 2.36 -4.27 -0.30
N TRP A 124 1.76 -4.77 0.78
CA TRP A 124 2.07 -4.34 2.13
C TRP A 124 3.48 -4.72 2.56
N VAL A 125 3.92 -5.95 2.27
CA VAL A 125 5.31 -6.37 2.53
C VAL A 125 6.28 -5.49 1.75
N GLY A 126 6.00 -5.25 0.47
CA GLY A 126 6.80 -4.36 -0.38
C GLY A 126 6.93 -2.97 0.23
N ALA A 127 5.81 -2.33 0.53
CA ALA A 127 5.77 -0.96 1.02
C ALA A 127 6.35 -0.81 2.44
N THR A 128 6.09 -1.76 3.35
CA THR A 128 6.41 -1.59 4.78
C THR A 128 7.71 -2.26 5.23
N LEU A 129 8.29 -3.15 4.41
CA LEU A 129 9.53 -3.85 4.75
C LEU A 129 10.57 -3.70 3.64
N VAL A 130 10.22 -4.04 2.39
CA VAL A 130 11.20 -4.05 1.29
C VAL A 130 11.71 -2.64 0.97
N LEU A 131 10.80 -1.66 0.81
CA LEU A 131 11.21 -0.29 0.48
C LEU A 131 12.10 0.34 1.57
N PRO A 132 11.75 0.33 2.87
CA PRO A 132 12.61 0.87 3.92
C PRO A 132 13.98 0.17 3.99
N TYR A 133 14.00 -1.15 3.78
CA TYR A 133 15.23 -1.95 3.82
C TYR A 133 16.18 -1.59 2.67
N ILE A 134 15.66 -1.50 1.44
CA ILE A 134 16.44 -1.11 0.27
C ILE A 134 16.90 0.35 0.37
N ASN A 135 16.05 1.25 0.89
CA ASN A 135 16.42 2.66 1.04
C ASN A 135 17.57 2.85 2.02
N ALA A 136 17.69 1.98 3.02
CA ALA A 136 18.78 1.99 3.98
C ALA A 136 20.08 1.34 3.46
N GLU A 137 20.06 0.73 2.26
CA GLU A 137 21.22 0.05 1.63
C GLU A 137 21.83 -1.05 2.52
N VAL A 138 21.01 -1.70 3.32
CA VAL A 138 21.45 -2.82 4.15
C VAL A 138 21.65 -4.07 3.29
N PRO A 139 22.75 -4.83 3.47
CA PRO A 139 22.99 -6.06 2.71
C PRO A 139 21.89 -7.11 2.96
N PHE A 140 21.44 -7.78 1.91
CA PHE A 140 20.45 -8.84 2.02
C PHE A 140 21.00 -10.02 2.83
N THR A 141 20.27 -10.39 3.87
CA THR A 141 20.60 -11.50 4.76
C THR A 141 19.47 -12.52 4.79
N SER A 142 19.74 -13.75 5.25
CA SER A 142 18.69 -14.76 5.46
C SER A 142 17.58 -14.23 6.40
N ASN A 143 17.94 -13.41 7.39
CA ASN A 143 16.98 -12.79 8.30
C ASN A 143 15.98 -11.88 7.57
N PHE A 144 16.42 -11.15 6.54
CA PHE A 144 15.52 -10.33 5.71
C PHE A 144 14.39 -11.18 5.10
N PHE A 145 14.72 -12.32 4.47
CA PHE A 145 13.72 -13.18 3.85
C PHE A 145 12.76 -13.79 4.86
N ILE A 146 13.26 -14.21 6.03
CA ILE A 146 12.42 -14.71 7.13
C ILE A 146 11.44 -13.62 7.59
N LYS A 147 11.89 -12.37 7.72
CA LYS A 147 11.04 -11.24 8.11
C LYS A 147 10.01 -10.87 7.03
N CYS A 148 10.35 -11.03 5.75
CA CYS A 148 9.38 -10.88 4.66
C CYS A 148 8.25 -11.91 4.78
N ILE A 149 8.58 -13.18 5.03
CA ILE A 149 7.58 -14.24 5.20
C ILE A 149 6.73 -13.97 6.45
N GLN A 150 7.34 -13.63 7.58
CA GLN A 150 6.61 -13.28 8.81
C GLN A 150 5.64 -12.12 8.59
N ARG A 151 6.09 -11.05 7.92
CA ARG A 151 5.26 -9.90 7.59
C ARG A 151 4.12 -10.27 6.63
N PHE A 152 4.41 -11.10 5.63
CA PHE A 152 3.40 -11.59 4.71
C PHE A 152 2.31 -12.38 5.44
N VAL A 153 2.67 -13.34 6.28
CA VAL A 153 1.71 -14.14 7.05
C VAL A 153 0.88 -13.24 7.97
N LEU A 154 1.51 -12.29 8.69
CA LEU A 154 0.81 -11.35 9.56
C LEU A 154 -0.25 -10.57 8.79
N VAL A 155 0.13 -9.94 7.69
CA VAL A 155 -0.77 -9.10 6.88
C VAL A 155 -1.85 -9.96 6.21
N PHE A 156 -1.48 -11.14 5.72
CA PHE A 156 -2.42 -12.09 5.12
C PHE A 156 -3.53 -12.48 6.10
N VAL A 157 -3.17 -12.84 7.34
CA VAL A 157 -4.16 -13.18 8.38
C VAL A 157 -5.05 -11.99 8.71
N LEU A 158 -4.48 -10.78 8.83
CA LEU A 158 -5.27 -9.57 9.09
C LEU A 158 -6.28 -9.31 7.97
N ILE A 159 -5.86 -9.40 6.70
CA ILE A 159 -6.76 -9.19 5.57
C ILE A 159 -7.84 -10.28 5.52
N LEU A 160 -7.49 -11.53 5.81
CA LEU A 160 -8.43 -12.65 5.84
C LEU A 160 -9.54 -12.42 6.88
N VAL A 161 -9.19 -11.93 8.07
CA VAL A 161 -10.17 -11.58 9.10
C VAL A 161 -11.13 -10.49 8.62
N PHE A 162 -10.61 -9.44 7.97
CA PHE A 162 -11.46 -8.38 7.40
C PHE A 162 -12.37 -8.91 6.28
N GLU A 163 -11.88 -9.80 5.42
CA GLU A 163 -12.69 -10.39 4.36
C GLU A 163 -13.83 -11.27 4.92
N ILE A 164 -13.56 -12.04 5.98
CA ILE A 164 -14.58 -12.85 6.66
C ILE A 164 -15.66 -11.95 7.29
N LEU A 165 -15.26 -10.85 7.94
CA LEU A 165 -16.19 -9.90 8.54
C LEU A 165 -17.04 -9.18 7.47
N ASP A 166 -16.47 -8.85 6.31
CA ASP A 166 -17.20 -8.24 5.20
C ASP A 166 -18.21 -9.20 4.55
N LEU A 167 -17.94 -10.52 4.59
CA LEU A 167 -18.88 -11.54 4.09
C LEU A 167 -20.01 -11.85 5.08
N ALA A 168 -19.82 -11.55 6.36
CA ALA A 168 -20.81 -11.81 7.41
C ALA A 168 -21.84 -10.68 7.57
N ASN A 169 -21.63 -9.51 6.94
CA ASN A 169 -22.53 -8.34 6.93
C ASN A 169 -23.21 -8.16 5.58
#